data_fa507cb4f885d33c3caf623eccb27c2a
#
_entry.id   fa507cb4f885d33c3caf623eccb27c2a
#
_cell.length_a   1.000
_cell.length_b   1.000
_cell.length_c   1.000
_cell.angle_alpha   90.00
_cell.angle_beta   90.00
_cell.angle_gamma   90.00
#
_symmetry.space_group_name_H-M   'P 1'
#
loop_
_entity.id
_entity.type
_entity.pdbx_description
1 polymer ?
#
loop_
_entity_poly.entity_id
_entity_poly.type
_entity_poly.pdbx_seq_one_letter_code
_entity_poly.pdbx_strand_id
1 'polypeptide(L)'
;MKLNTKQTIKIGFAFLSICAFWQMYNSVIPLILTNTFHMNETFSGAIMAADNVLALFLLPLFGGLSDKCTAKMGRRKPFILCGTIVAVFLMLLIPYLDNLFFQTHSNLVQVLFVVILGCLLVAMGTYRSPAVALMPDVTPKPLRSKGNAIINLMGALGGIAYLIIASVLYSSKRTEGMEHVDYMPLFMIVSGIMIIALCIV
;
A
#
# COMPACT_ATOMS: atom_id res chain seq x y z
N MET A 1 25.92 -18.16 -14.89
CA MET A 1 24.54 -18.10 -14.38
C MET A 1 23.81 -16.91 -15.05
N LYS A 2 22.61 -17.11 -15.57
CA LYS A 2 21.79 -16.04 -16.15
C LYS A 2 20.63 -15.71 -15.20
N LEU A 3 20.30 -14.42 -15.04
CA LEU A 3 19.13 -13.97 -14.28
C LEU A 3 17.87 -14.38 -15.01
N ASN A 4 16.90 -14.95 -14.30
CA ASN A 4 15.56 -15.17 -14.87
C ASN A 4 14.76 -13.85 -14.84
N THR A 5 15.01 -13.01 -15.85
CA THR A 5 14.43 -11.68 -15.97
C THR A 5 12.89 -11.71 -15.95
N LYS A 6 12.27 -12.73 -16.56
CA LYS A 6 10.79 -12.86 -16.57
C LYS A 6 10.24 -13.04 -15.15
N GLN A 7 10.88 -13.88 -14.34
CA GLN A 7 10.45 -14.10 -12.95
C GLN A 7 10.74 -12.87 -12.09
N THR A 8 11.87 -12.19 -12.29
CA THR A 8 12.21 -10.96 -11.58
C THR A 8 11.22 -9.84 -11.89
N ILE A 9 10.78 -9.69 -13.15
CA ILE A 9 9.75 -8.72 -13.54
C ILE A 9 8.41 -9.04 -12.88
N LYS A 10 8.00 -10.32 -12.83
CA LYS A 10 6.76 -10.71 -12.11
C LYS A 10 6.80 -10.26 -10.64
N ILE A 11 7.91 -10.52 -9.94
CA ILE A 11 8.09 -10.04 -8.57
C ILE A 11 8.11 -8.51 -8.51
N GLY A 12 8.65 -7.86 -9.53
CA GLY A 12 8.66 -6.40 -9.69
C GLY A 12 7.24 -5.79 -9.67
N PHE A 13 6.21 -6.50 -10.18
CA PHE A 13 4.83 -6.03 -10.08
C PHE A 13 4.33 -5.92 -8.64
N ALA A 14 4.76 -6.80 -7.72
CA ALA A 14 4.47 -6.63 -6.31
C ALA A 14 5.08 -5.33 -5.77
N PHE A 15 6.33 -5.03 -6.13
CA PHE A 15 6.98 -3.77 -5.73
C PHE A 15 6.30 -2.55 -6.34
N LEU A 16 5.87 -2.63 -7.59
CA LEU A 16 5.11 -1.58 -8.27
C LEU A 16 3.84 -1.24 -7.47
N SER A 17 3.06 -2.26 -7.10
CA SER A 17 1.82 -2.04 -6.34
C SER A 17 2.08 -1.55 -4.92
N ILE A 18 3.11 -2.04 -4.24
CA ILE A 18 3.51 -1.57 -2.91
C ILE A 18 3.90 -0.08 -2.97
N CYS A 19 4.71 0.33 -3.94
CA CYS A 19 5.13 1.72 -4.05
C CYS A 19 3.98 2.65 -4.46
N ALA A 20 3.08 2.21 -5.34
CA ALA A 20 1.86 2.95 -5.68
C ALA A 20 0.97 3.18 -4.45
N PHE A 21 0.78 2.14 -3.62
CA PHE A 21 0.06 2.25 -2.35
C PHE A 21 0.72 3.24 -1.39
N TRP A 22 2.03 3.11 -1.14
CA TRP A 22 2.71 4.02 -0.20
C TRP A 22 2.73 5.46 -0.67
N GLN A 23 2.84 5.69 -1.98
CA GLN A 23 2.76 7.03 -2.53
C GLN A 23 1.37 7.63 -2.32
N MET A 24 0.30 6.84 -2.53
CA MET A 24 -1.07 7.24 -2.23
C MET A 24 -1.27 7.51 -0.73
N TYR A 25 -0.84 6.59 0.12
CA TYR A 25 -0.95 6.70 1.57
C TYR A 25 -0.32 8.00 2.07
N ASN A 26 0.94 8.25 1.71
CA ASN A 26 1.67 9.43 2.16
C ASN A 26 1.13 10.75 1.60
N SER A 27 0.42 10.72 0.46
CA SER A 27 -0.13 11.92 -0.16
C SER A 27 -1.56 12.21 0.30
N VAL A 28 -2.42 11.20 0.41
CA VAL A 28 -3.86 11.38 0.62
C VAL A 28 -4.26 11.32 2.09
N ILE A 29 -3.68 10.39 2.87
CA ILE A 29 -4.08 10.24 4.28
C ILE A 29 -3.87 11.53 5.09
N PRO A 30 -2.74 12.24 4.99
CA PRO A 30 -2.58 13.53 5.68
C PRO A 30 -3.65 14.55 5.28
N LEU A 31 -4.03 14.60 3.99
CA LEU A 31 -5.06 15.53 3.51
C LEU A 31 -6.43 15.20 4.10
N ILE A 32 -6.79 13.93 4.19
CA ILE A 32 -8.03 13.50 4.84
C ILE A 32 -8.03 13.88 6.32
N LEU A 33 -6.94 13.60 7.04
CA LEU A 33 -6.82 13.88 8.47
C LEU A 33 -6.91 15.39 8.78
N THR A 34 -6.31 16.24 7.95
CA THR A 34 -6.30 17.69 8.17
C THR A 34 -7.52 18.39 7.61
N ASN A 35 -7.93 18.08 6.38
CA ASN A 35 -8.98 18.81 5.69
C ASN A 35 -10.39 18.31 6.04
N THR A 36 -10.58 16.98 6.12
CA THR A 36 -11.91 16.40 6.42
C THR A 36 -12.14 16.26 7.91
N PHE A 37 -11.18 15.67 8.64
CA PHE A 37 -11.31 15.46 10.09
C PHE A 37 -10.89 16.66 10.93
N HIS A 38 -10.36 17.72 10.32
CA HIS A 38 -9.87 18.93 11.00
C HIS A 38 -8.93 18.64 12.17
N MET A 39 -8.14 17.56 12.06
CA MET A 39 -7.15 17.21 13.07
C MET A 39 -5.97 18.18 13.05
N ASN A 40 -5.44 18.47 14.23
CA ASN A 40 -4.20 19.24 14.34
C ASN A 40 -3.06 18.50 13.61
N GLU A 41 -2.18 19.25 12.94
CA GLU A 41 -1.02 18.74 12.20
C GLU A 41 -0.13 17.82 13.06
N THR A 42 -0.01 18.10 14.36
CA THR A 42 0.73 17.24 15.31
C THR A 42 0.12 15.86 15.43
N PHE A 43 -1.22 15.75 15.56
CA PHE A 43 -1.92 14.46 15.62
C PHE A 43 -1.88 13.74 14.29
N SER A 44 -2.07 14.45 13.19
CA SER A 44 -1.94 13.89 11.85
C SER A 44 -0.53 13.33 11.64
N GLY A 45 0.51 14.09 12.01
CA GLY A 45 1.89 13.63 11.95
C GLY A 45 2.18 12.41 12.84
N ALA A 46 1.59 12.34 14.04
CA ALA A 46 1.74 11.19 14.93
C ALA A 46 1.09 9.93 14.34
N ILE A 47 -0.10 10.04 13.73
CA ILE A 47 -0.77 8.94 13.03
C ILE A 47 0.08 8.47 11.85
N MET A 48 0.64 9.40 11.07
CA MET A 48 1.51 9.08 9.95
C MET A 48 2.85 8.45 10.38
N ALA A 49 3.38 8.83 11.56
CA ALA A 49 4.59 8.21 12.11
C ALA A 49 4.34 6.81 12.66
N ALA A 50 3.10 6.47 12.99
CA ALA A 50 2.74 5.15 13.54
C ALA A 50 3.03 4.02 12.53
N ASP A 51 2.97 4.27 11.21
CA ASP A 51 3.32 3.29 10.19
C ASP A 51 4.77 2.83 10.31
N ASN A 52 5.71 3.76 10.54
CA ASN A 52 7.12 3.46 10.71
C ASN A 52 7.38 2.66 12.00
N VAL A 53 6.70 3.01 13.09
CA VAL A 53 6.77 2.27 14.35
C VAL A 53 6.22 0.86 14.19
N LEU A 54 5.05 0.73 13.56
CA LEU A 54 4.45 -0.58 13.28
C LEU A 54 5.33 -1.42 12.35
N ALA A 55 5.91 -0.81 11.31
CA ALA A 55 6.79 -1.50 10.37
C ALA A 55 8.01 -2.13 11.06
N LEU A 56 8.57 -1.46 12.07
CA LEU A 56 9.71 -1.98 12.85
C LEU A 56 9.41 -3.36 13.47
N PHE A 57 8.18 -3.58 13.92
CA PHE A 57 7.74 -4.83 14.53
C PHE A 57 7.10 -5.80 13.52
N LEU A 58 6.27 -5.29 12.63
CA LEU A 58 5.48 -6.11 11.72
C LEU A 58 6.33 -6.74 10.61
N LEU A 59 7.36 -6.04 10.09
CA LEU A 59 8.18 -6.58 9.02
C LEU A 59 8.99 -7.82 9.45
N PRO A 60 9.71 -7.83 10.59
CA PRO A 60 10.38 -9.05 11.07
C PRO A 60 9.38 -10.13 11.46
N LEU A 61 8.24 -9.76 12.09
CA LEU A 61 7.20 -10.70 12.51
C LEU A 61 6.65 -11.48 11.31
N PHE A 62 6.13 -10.80 10.30
CA PHE A 62 5.53 -11.45 9.11
C PHE A 62 6.60 -12.09 8.22
N GLY A 63 7.83 -11.56 8.19
CA GLY A 63 8.96 -12.22 7.56
C GLY A 63 9.22 -13.59 8.19
N GLY A 64 9.38 -13.64 9.52
CA GLY A 64 9.61 -14.87 10.24
C GLY A 64 8.45 -15.87 10.19
N LEU A 65 7.19 -15.38 10.24
CA LEU A 65 6.00 -16.22 10.08
C LEU A 65 5.93 -16.84 8.68
N SER A 66 6.23 -16.05 7.63
CA SER A 66 6.23 -16.55 6.26
C SER A 66 7.33 -17.56 6.00
N ASP A 67 8.49 -17.43 6.67
CA ASP A 67 9.59 -18.39 6.55
C ASP A 67 9.25 -19.77 7.12
N LYS A 68 8.41 -19.81 8.17
CA LYS A 68 7.96 -21.07 8.83
C LYS A 68 6.76 -21.73 8.11
N CYS A 69 6.15 -21.05 7.17
CA CYS A 69 4.97 -21.56 6.48
C CYS A 69 5.33 -22.72 5.53
N THR A 70 4.57 -23.82 5.61
CA THR A 70 4.74 -25.06 4.79
C THR A 70 3.60 -25.24 3.81
N ALA A 71 2.93 -24.17 3.38
CA ALA A 71 1.79 -24.24 2.48
C ALA A 71 2.18 -24.82 1.09
N LYS A 72 1.25 -25.57 0.48
CA LYS A 72 1.42 -26.19 -0.85
C LYS A 72 1.72 -25.17 -1.97
N MET A 73 1.26 -23.92 -1.82
CA MET A 73 1.51 -22.84 -2.77
C MET A 73 2.89 -22.16 -2.60
N GLY A 74 3.71 -22.65 -1.66
CA GLY A 74 4.99 -22.04 -1.28
C GLY A 74 4.88 -21.18 -0.01
N ARG A 75 6.02 -20.88 0.60
CA ARG A 75 6.09 -20.25 1.93
C ARG A 75 5.50 -18.82 1.97
N ARG A 76 5.73 -18.03 0.93
CA ARG A 76 5.40 -16.58 0.93
C ARG A 76 4.09 -16.24 0.25
N LYS A 77 3.66 -17.03 -0.75
CA LYS A 77 2.46 -16.74 -1.55
C LYS A 77 1.17 -16.60 -0.73
N PRO A 78 0.88 -17.45 0.29
CA PRO A 78 -0.34 -17.29 1.09
C PRO A 78 -0.43 -15.95 1.81
N PHE A 79 0.70 -15.48 2.33
CA PHE A 79 0.77 -14.17 3.02
C PHE A 79 0.56 -13.00 2.04
N ILE A 80 1.18 -13.09 0.86
CA ILE A 80 1.00 -12.09 -0.21
C ILE A 80 -0.47 -12.04 -0.63
N LEU A 81 -1.09 -13.21 -0.88
CA LEU A 81 -2.49 -13.30 -1.28
C LEU A 81 -3.43 -12.74 -0.20
N CYS A 82 -3.35 -13.27 1.01
CA CYS A 82 -4.21 -12.87 2.12
C CYS A 82 -4.00 -11.38 2.47
N GLY A 83 -2.74 -10.96 2.60
CA GLY A 83 -2.41 -9.57 2.91
C GLY A 83 -2.91 -8.59 1.87
N THR A 84 -2.80 -8.93 0.57
CA THR A 84 -3.30 -8.06 -0.51
C THR A 84 -4.82 -7.98 -0.52
N ILE A 85 -5.54 -9.11 -0.37
CA ILE A 85 -7.01 -9.11 -0.38
C ILE A 85 -7.55 -8.29 0.79
N VAL A 86 -7.01 -8.52 2.00
CA VAL A 86 -7.43 -7.76 3.19
C VAL A 86 -7.08 -6.28 3.06
N ALA A 87 -5.88 -5.96 2.55
CA ALA A 87 -5.46 -4.57 2.34
C ALA A 87 -6.37 -3.86 1.32
N VAL A 88 -6.70 -4.49 0.20
CA VAL A 88 -7.61 -3.92 -0.82
C VAL A 88 -8.98 -3.65 -0.24
N PHE A 89 -9.53 -4.60 0.53
CA PHE A 89 -10.84 -4.41 1.17
C PHE A 89 -10.81 -3.23 2.16
N LEU A 90 -9.83 -3.19 3.06
CA LEU A 90 -9.68 -2.11 4.05
C LEU A 90 -9.41 -0.76 3.38
N MET A 91 -8.62 -0.77 2.29
CA MET A 91 -8.27 0.42 1.53
C MET A 91 -9.50 1.09 0.91
N LEU A 92 -10.49 0.32 0.46
CA LEU A 92 -11.75 0.87 -0.07
C LEU A 92 -12.67 1.42 1.03
N LEU A 93 -12.53 0.96 2.28
CA LEU A 93 -13.26 1.51 3.41
C LEU A 93 -12.77 2.91 3.82
N ILE A 94 -11.50 3.24 3.57
CA ILE A 94 -10.92 4.54 3.95
C ILE A 94 -11.67 5.72 3.31
N PRO A 95 -11.80 5.84 1.97
CA PRO A 95 -12.55 6.94 1.36
C PRO A 95 -14.05 6.85 1.61
N TYR A 96 -14.59 5.65 1.85
CA TYR A 96 -15.99 5.51 2.26
C TYR A 96 -16.23 6.18 3.62
N LEU A 97 -15.35 5.96 4.59
CA LEU A 97 -15.46 6.59 5.92
C LEU A 97 -15.18 8.10 5.87
N ASP A 98 -14.29 8.54 4.98
CA ASP A 98 -14.03 9.96 4.73
C ASP A 98 -15.30 10.67 4.24
N ASN A 99 -15.95 10.13 3.21
CA ASN A 99 -17.20 10.64 2.69
C ASN A 99 -18.35 10.56 3.72
N LEU A 100 -18.41 9.49 4.52
CA LEU A 100 -19.40 9.33 5.58
C LEU A 100 -19.20 10.35 6.70
N PHE A 101 -17.95 10.64 7.08
CA PHE A 101 -17.65 11.65 8.09
C PHE A 101 -18.05 13.04 7.61
N PHE A 102 -17.79 13.38 6.37
CA PHE A 102 -18.20 14.67 5.79
C PHE A 102 -19.70 14.90 5.86
N GLN A 103 -20.51 13.82 5.74
CA GLN A 103 -21.97 13.90 5.84
C GLN A 103 -22.49 13.93 7.28
N THR A 104 -21.84 13.19 8.20
CA THR A 104 -22.38 12.93 9.55
C THR A 104 -21.70 13.72 10.66
N HIS A 105 -20.45 14.19 10.44
CA HIS A 105 -19.58 14.80 11.44
C HIS A 105 -19.49 14.02 12.76
N SER A 106 -19.59 12.69 12.70
CA SER A 106 -19.64 11.82 13.87
C SER A 106 -18.24 11.44 14.35
N ASN A 107 -17.94 11.69 15.61
CA ASN A 107 -16.68 11.28 16.26
C ASN A 107 -16.45 9.75 16.18
N LEU A 108 -17.53 8.96 16.12
CA LEU A 108 -17.42 7.51 15.98
C LEU A 108 -16.83 7.12 14.62
N VAL A 109 -17.22 7.81 13.54
CA VAL A 109 -16.67 7.58 12.21
C VAL A 109 -15.17 7.93 12.16
N GLN A 110 -14.76 9.00 12.85
CA GLN A 110 -13.38 9.41 12.97
C GLN A 110 -12.52 8.34 13.69
N VAL A 111 -13.01 7.81 14.82
CA VAL A 111 -12.32 6.72 15.55
C VAL A 111 -12.26 5.47 14.69
N LEU A 112 -13.35 5.11 14.00
CA LEU A 112 -13.39 3.95 13.12
C LEU A 112 -12.41 4.08 11.96
N PHE A 113 -12.26 5.29 11.39
CA PHE A 113 -11.27 5.58 10.36
C PHE A 113 -9.84 5.27 10.84
N VAL A 114 -9.46 5.77 12.02
CA VAL A 114 -8.12 5.53 12.59
C VAL A 114 -7.89 4.04 12.87
N VAL A 115 -8.89 3.33 13.39
CA VAL A 115 -8.81 1.88 13.63
C VAL A 115 -8.64 1.12 12.30
N ILE A 116 -9.43 1.43 11.29
CA ILE A 116 -9.33 0.78 9.97
C ILE A 116 -8.00 1.12 9.31
N LEU A 117 -7.50 2.34 9.47
CA LEU A 117 -6.17 2.73 8.99
C LEU A 117 -5.07 1.88 9.65
N GLY A 118 -5.14 1.66 10.97
CA GLY A 118 -4.22 0.76 11.69
C GLY A 118 -4.30 -0.69 11.18
N CYS A 119 -5.50 -1.22 10.97
CA CYS A 119 -5.71 -2.55 10.39
C CYS A 119 -5.14 -2.64 8.96
N LEU A 120 -5.29 -1.60 8.16
CA LEU A 120 -4.73 -1.51 6.81
C LEU A 120 -3.19 -1.58 6.85
N LEU A 121 -2.55 -0.89 7.78
CA LEU A 121 -1.09 -0.94 7.95
C LEU A 121 -0.61 -2.35 8.34
N VAL A 122 -1.35 -3.05 9.20
CA VAL A 122 -1.05 -4.46 9.54
C VAL A 122 -1.20 -5.36 8.31
N ALA A 123 -2.27 -5.21 7.53
CA ALA A 123 -2.49 -5.97 6.29
C ALA A 123 -1.39 -5.69 5.26
N MET A 124 -0.97 -4.43 5.12
CA MET A 124 0.15 -4.06 4.26
C MET A 124 1.49 -4.61 4.75
N GLY A 125 1.73 -4.69 6.06
CA GLY A 125 2.88 -5.37 6.65
C GLY A 125 2.91 -6.87 6.31
N THR A 126 1.75 -7.53 6.37
CA THR A 126 1.57 -8.94 5.99
C THR A 126 1.87 -9.18 4.50
N TYR A 127 1.57 -8.23 3.63
CA TYR A 127 1.87 -8.28 2.20
C TYR A 127 3.33 -7.93 1.90
N ARG A 128 3.79 -6.77 2.39
CA ARG A 128 5.08 -6.16 2.03
C ARG A 128 6.27 -7.04 2.43
N SER A 129 6.28 -7.57 3.65
CA SER A 129 7.42 -8.31 4.17
C SER A 129 7.71 -9.59 3.36
N PRO A 130 6.74 -10.50 3.09
CA PRO A 130 6.98 -11.65 2.24
C PRO A 130 7.28 -11.29 0.78
N ALA A 131 6.68 -10.21 0.24
CA ALA A 131 6.93 -9.77 -1.13
C ALA A 131 8.39 -9.31 -1.32
N VAL A 132 8.92 -8.53 -0.38
CA VAL A 132 10.33 -8.10 -0.40
C VAL A 132 11.28 -9.30 -0.29
N ALA A 133 10.97 -10.25 0.57
CA ALA A 133 11.79 -11.43 0.78
C ALA A 133 11.72 -12.46 -0.37
N LEU A 134 10.70 -12.37 -1.22
CA LEU A 134 10.54 -13.29 -2.38
C LEU A 134 11.69 -13.13 -3.39
N MET A 135 12.18 -11.91 -3.60
CA MET A 135 13.25 -11.65 -4.58
C MET A 135 14.56 -12.37 -4.24
N PRO A 136 15.16 -12.25 -3.03
CA PRO A 136 16.37 -12.99 -2.68
C PRO A 136 16.18 -14.51 -2.63
N ASP A 137 14.94 -15.01 -2.43
CA ASP A 137 14.66 -16.44 -2.43
C ASP A 137 14.79 -17.06 -3.83
N VAL A 138 14.40 -16.32 -4.87
CA VAL A 138 14.42 -16.83 -6.26
C VAL A 138 15.65 -16.39 -7.05
N THR A 139 16.49 -15.53 -6.49
CA THR A 139 17.65 -14.97 -7.19
C THR A 139 18.96 -15.47 -6.59
N PRO A 140 19.85 -16.13 -7.38
CA PRO A 140 21.17 -16.55 -6.94
C PRO A 140 21.98 -15.37 -6.38
N LYS A 141 22.76 -15.62 -5.31
CA LYS A 141 23.53 -14.60 -4.60
C LYS A 141 24.29 -13.61 -5.52
N PRO A 142 25.06 -14.04 -6.56
CA PRO A 142 25.83 -13.12 -7.39
C PRO A 142 24.96 -12.22 -8.30
N LEU A 143 23.69 -12.56 -8.49
CA LEU A 143 22.75 -11.81 -9.36
C LEU A 143 21.74 -10.96 -8.58
N ARG A 144 21.77 -10.99 -7.26
CA ARG A 144 20.83 -10.25 -6.40
C ARG A 144 20.86 -8.74 -6.64
N SER A 145 22.05 -8.16 -6.88
CA SER A 145 22.18 -6.74 -7.19
C SER A 145 21.41 -6.36 -8.47
N LYS A 146 21.56 -7.14 -9.53
CA LYS A 146 20.81 -6.93 -10.79
C LYS A 146 19.31 -7.13 -10.63
N GLY A 147 18.90 -8.16 -9.87
CA GLY A 147 17.50 -8.38 -9.54
C GLY A 147 16.91 -7.21 -8.74
N ASN A 148 17.66 -6.72 -7.76
CA ASN A 148 17.25 -5.59 -6.93
C ASN A 148 17.08 -4.30 -7.74
N ALA A 149 17.93 -4.05 -8.71
CA ALA A 149 17.79 -2.91 -9.62
C ALA A 149 16.48 -2.96 -10.41
N ILE A 150 16.09 -4.14 -10.92
CA ILE A 150 14.84 -4.31 -11.68
C ILE A 150 13.62 -4.07 -10.78
N ILE A 151 13.58 -4.65 -9.59
CA ILE A 151 12.40 -4.49 -8.70
C ILE A 151 12.29 -3.05 -8.18
N ASN A 152 13.41 -2.37 -7.90
CA ASN A 152 13.39 -0.97 -7.50
C ASN A 152 12.93 -0.06 -8.65
N LEU A 153 13.35 -0.35 -9.89
CA LEU A 153 12.83 0.35 -11.06
C LEU A 153 11.31 0.17 -11.21
N MET A 154 10.83 -1.06 -11.05
CA MET A 154 9.37 -1.34 -11.08
C MET A 154 8.64 -0.62 -9.94
N GLY A 155 9.23 -0.54 -8.75
CA GLY A 155 8.69 0.24 -7.62
C GLY A 155 8.61 1.73 -7.94
N ALA A 156 9.65 2.31 -8.52
CA ALA A 156 9.67 3.71 -8.96
C ALA A 156 8.57 3.99 -10.01
N LEU A 157 8.39 3.06 -10.97
CA LEU A 157 7.29 3.15 -11.95
C LEU A 157 5.91 3.14 -11.28
N GLY A 158 5.73 2.37 -10.20
CA GLY A 158 4.50 2.38 -9.40
C GLY A 158 4.20 3.74 -8.76
N GLY A 159 5.21 4.36 -8.16
CA GLY A 159 5.09 5.71 -7.61
C GLY A 159 4.78 6.77 -8.68
N ILE A 160 5.46 6.71 -9.83
CA ILE A 160 5.22 7.61 -10.96
C ILE A 160 3.81 7.41 -11.52
N ALA A 161 3.38 6.17 -11.71
CA ALA A 161 2.02 5.86 -12.18
C ALA A 161 0.96 6.47 -11.24
N TYR A 162 1.13 6.34 -9.91
CA TYR A 162 0.27 6.99 -8.94
C TYR A 162 0.24 8.52 -9.15
N LEU A 163 1.39 9.17 -9.25
CA LEU A 163 1.47 10.64 -9.39
C LEU A 163 0.76 11.12 -10.67
N ILE A 164 0.91 10.40 -11.78
CA ILE A 164 0.22 10.71 -13.04
C ILE A 164 -1.30 10.58 -12.85
N ILE A 165 -1.77 9.47 -12.27
CA ILE A 165 -3.19 9.23 -12.01
C ILE A 165 -3.76 10.32 -11.09
N ALA A 166 -3.09 10.62 -9.99
CA ALA A 166 -3.51 11.64 -9.06
C ALA A 166 -3.57 13.03 -9.71
N SER A 167 -2.58 13.41 -10.53
CA SER A 167 -2.56 14.70 -11.22
C SER A 167 -3.70 14.85 -12.24
N VAL A 168 -4.10 13.76 -12.89
CA VAL A 168 -5.23 13.76 -13.85
C VAL A 168 -6.56 13.83 -13.12
N LEU A 169 -6.73 13.10 -12.01
CA LEU A 169 -7.97 13.05 -11.25
C LEU A 169 -8.19 14.33 -10.42
N TYR A 170 -7.13 14.82 -9.75
CA TYR A 170 -7.18 15.91 -8.78
C TYR A 170 -6.33 17.10 -9.20
N SER A 171 -6.44 17.52 -10.48
CA SER A 171 -5.81 18.78 -10.91
C SER A 171 -6.43 19.96 -10.17
N SER A 172 -5.63 21.00 -9.87
CA SER A 172 -6.08 22.20 -9.14
C SER A 172 -7.37 22.79 -9.72
N LYS A 173 -7.52 22.76 -11.06
CA LYS A 173 -8.73 23.25 -11.75
C LYS A 173 -9.99 22.44 -11.42
N ARG A 174 -9.87 21.16 -11.03
CA ARG A 174 -11.01 20.29 -10.72
C ARG A 174 -11.39 20.33 -9.25
N THR A 175 -10.44 20.64 -8.39
CA THR A 175 -10.64 20.66 -6.92
C THR A 175 -10.86 22.07 -6.37
N GLU A 176 -10.62 23.10 -7.21
CA GLU A 176 -10.80 24.50 -6.80
C GLU A 176 -12.28 24.78 -6.49
N GLY A 177 -12.55 25.26 -5.26
CA GLY A 177 -13.91 25.56 -4.80
C GLY A 177 -14.72 24.36 -4.27
N MET A 178 -14.16 23.16 -4.19
CA MET A 178 -14.81 22.03 -3.55
C MET A 178 -14.59 22.06 -2.03
N GLU A 179 -15.66 21.95 -1.24
CA GLU A 179 -15.56 21.84 0.22
C GLU A 179 -15.00 20.46 0.65
N HIS A 180 -15.24 19.44 -0.15
CA HIS A 180 -14.77 18.07 0.07
C HIS A 180 -14.34 17.42 -1.24
N VAL A 181 -13.23 16.70 -1.21
CA VAL A 181 -12.67 15.97 -2.36
C VAL A 181 -12.89 14.46 -2.15
N ASP A 182 -13.68 13.84 -3.02
CA ASP A 182 -13.90 12.40 -2.98
C ASP A 182 -12.67 11.65 -3.55
N TYR A 183 -11.97 10.94 -2.70
CA TYR A 183 -10.80 10.12 -3.06
C TYR A 183 -11.14 8.69 -3.50
N MET A 184 -12.43 8.28 -3.49
CA MET A 184 -12.85 6.92 -3.86
C MET A 184 -12.31 6.46 -5.23
N PRO A 185 -12.36 7.27 -6.32
CA PRO A 185 -11.84 6.83 -7.62
C PRO A 185 -10.35 6.48 -7.59
N LEU A 186 -9.55 7.26 -6.85
CA LEU A 186 -8.12 7.02 -6.73
C LEU A 186 -7.82 5.71 -5.99
N PHE A 187 -8.51 5.49 -4.87
CA PHE A 187 -8.38 4.26 -4.10
C PHE A 187 -8.80 3.03 -4.91
N MET A 188 -9.86 3.13 -5.71
CA MET A 188 -10.30 2.06 -6.61
C MET A 188 -9.23 1.72 -7.67
N ILE A 189 -8.60 2.72 -8.29
CA ILE A 189 -7.56 2.50 -9.29
C ILE A 189 -6.33 1.84 -8.66
N VAL A 190 -5.85 2.34 -7.51
CA VAL A 190 -4.70 1.74 -6.83
C VAL A 190 -5.02 0.32 -6.34
N SER A 191 -6.24 0.06 -5.85
CA SER A 191 -6.72 -1.29 -5.52
C SER A 191 -6.69 -2.21 -6.74
N GLY A 192 -7.13 -1.71 -7.90
CA GLY A 192 -7.06 -2.44 -9.17
C GLY A 192 -5.62 -2.81 -9.55
N ILE A 193 -4.68 -1.87 -9.41
CA ILE A 193 -3.25 -2.12 -9.65
C ILE A 193 -2.73 -3.23 -8.71
N MET A 194 -3.13 -3.20 -7.44
CA MET A 194 -2.72 -4.23 -6.46
C MET A 194 -3.28 -5.61 -6.82
N ILE A 195 -4.54 -5.71 -7.24
CA ILE A 195 -5.15 -6.97 -7.67
C ILE A 195 -4.47 -7.52 -8.92
N ILE A 196 -4.22 -6.66 -9.93
CA ILE A 196 -3.52 -7.06 -11.16
C ILE A 196 -2.11 -7.57 -10.82
N ALA A 197 -1.38 -6.85 -9.97
CA ALA A 197 -0.05 -7.27 -9.52
C ALA A 197 -0.10 -8.63 -8.80
N LEU A 198 -1.10 -8.86 -7.94
CA LEU A 198 -1.32 -10.14 -7.25
C LEU A 198 -1.54 -11.29 -8.24
N CYS A 199 -2.32 -11.08 -9.30
CA CYS A 199 -2.59 -12.09 -10.33
C CYS A 199 -1.34 -12.46 -11.15
N ILE A 200 -0.37 -11.53 -11.27
CA ILE A 200 0.87 -11.75 -12.05
C ILE A 200 1.92 -12.51 -11.21
N VAL A 201 1.97 -12.31 -9.89
CA VAL A 201 2.96 -12.85 -8.95
C VAL A 201 2.61 -14.27 -8.51
#